data_151ddf907f57c6d42b1a5190594b3350
#
_entry.id   151ddf907f57c6d42b1a5190594b3350
#
_cell.length_a   1.000
_cell.length_b   1.000
_cell.length_c   1.000
_cell.angle_alpha   90.00
_cell.angle_beta   90.00
_cell.angle_gamma   90.00
#
_symmetry.space_group_name_H-M   'P 1'
#
loop_
_entity.id
_entity.type
_entity.pdbx_description
1 polymer ?
#
loop_
_entity_poly.entity_id
_entity_poly.type
_entity_poly.pdbx_seq_one_letter_code
_entity_poly.pdbx_strand_id
1 'polypeptide(L)'
;MNKLSPEMPELQSMNITADNITKLKSLFPEAFNENGIDFDVLKQLLGENVDEKEERYGLNWHGKRQARQLALTPSRGTLRPCKDESVDWDNTKNLMIEGDNLEVLKLLQKSYAGKVKLIYIDPPYNTGKDFVYPDNFQDNMKNYLEITGQTEDGARLSTNTETSGRYHTDWLNMIYPRLKLARNLLKEDGVIFISIDDSEQANLKKICDEIFGEENFLACIAWEKRYTRSNNAKRFYSLKDSILCYRKSDALEYVKEARNEKSDSNYSNPDNDIRGDWTTSSYINPATKEQRPNLAYEITRPLNGEQVTHPTHAWKYSINEHLKHVDEKRLWWGKDGTAQYPRLKLFLSEQTDGLVPIDLWSYKDAGTTDEGGSEIKALFDKVVFDTPKPKKLINKMLSIATNNESNDIVLDFFSGSGTTGHAVIEKNTEDNGNRKFILVQLPEILSEENRDQKVAADFCDSILKPKTIAELTKERLRRAGKKVREDNPDWNGDVGFRVFKLDTSNIRPWEATAETLSEQIDAYVSPILEGRSEEDLLTELMLKRGIDLSVNIETRQFEPPRVSWRVFYL
;
A
#
# COMPACT_ATOMS: atom_id res chain seq x y z
N MET A 1 -26.94 5.12 -33.68
CA MET A 1 -26.17 4.61 -32.54
C MET A 1 -24.80 4.22 -33.08
N ASN A 2 -23.73 4.78 -32.53
CA ASN A 2 -22.40 4.32 -32.89
C ASN A 2 -22.19 2.92 -32.31
N LYS A 3 -21.70 1.99 -33.13
CA LYS A 3 -21.42 0.63 -32.69
C LYS A 3 -20.28 0.65 -31.67
N LEU A 4 -20.43 -0.05 -30.55
CA LEU A 4 -19.40 -0.18 -29.53
C LEU A 4 -18.34 -1.18 -30.02
N SER A 5 -17.08 -0.73 -30.13
CA SER A 5 -15.91 -1.58 -30.43
C SER A 5 -15.07 -1.75 -29.18
N PRO A 6 -14.44 -2.92 -28.93
CA PRO A 6 -13.56 -3.16 -27.79
C PRO A 6 -12.40 -2.17 -27.69
N GLU A 7 -12.06 -1.55 -28.83
CA GLU A 7 -10.97 -0.55 -28.92
C GLU A 7 -11.42 0.87 -28.55
N MET A 8 -12.71 1.08 -28.32
CA MET A 8 -13.21 2.38 -27.90
C MET A 8 -12.68 2.72 -26.52
N PRO A 9 -12.15 3.95 -26.30
CA PRO A 9 -11.60 4.38 -25.01
C PRO A 9 -12.59 4.25 -23.86
N GLU A 10 -13.88 4.32 -24.14
CA GLU A 10 -14.97 4.20 -23.16
C GLU A 10 -15.10 2.77 -22.60
N LEU A 11 -14.69 1.75 -23.36
CA LEU A 11 -14.76 0.34 -22.99
C LEU A 11 -13.43 -0.22 -22.44
N GLN A 12 -12.41 0.60 -22.32
CA GLN A 12 -11.11 0.22 -21.77
C GLN A 12 -10.87 0.85 -20.41
N SER A 13 -9.96 0.28 -19.63
CA SER A 13 -9.41 0.93 -18.44
C SER A 13 -8.69 2.23 -18.83
N MET A 14 -8.19 2.99 -17.85
CA MET A 14 -7.48 4.24 -18.10
C MET A 14 -6.31 4.01 -19.07
N ASN A 15 -6.26 4.80 -20.14
CA ASN A 15 -5.12 4.86 -21.04
C ASN A 15 -4.07 5.81 -20.48
N ILE A 16 -3.14 5.25 -19.71
CA ILE A 16 -2.08 6.00 -19.03
C ILE A 16 -1.17 6.73 -20.03
N THR A 17 -0.96 6.15 -21.21
CA THR A 17 -0.16 6.80 -22.27
C THR A 17 -0.84 8.07 -22.76
N ALA A 18 -2.14 8.03 -23.05
CA ALA A 18 -2.90 9.20 -23.48
C ALA A 18 -2.95 10.28 -22.39
N ASP A 19 -3.08 9.89 -21.13
CA ASP A 19 -3.05 10.80 -19.98
C ASP A 19 -1.67 11.47 -19.86
N ASN A 20 -0.58 10.71 -19.96
CA ASN A 20 0.79 11.25 -19.94
C ASN A 20 1.02 12.24 -21.08
N ILE A 21 0.55 11.93 -22.29
CA ILE A 21 0.64 12.82 -23.45
C ILE A 21 -0.14 14.11 -23.19
N THR A 22 -1.35 14.01 -22.62
CA THR A 22 -2.19 15.17 -22.31
C THR A 22 -1.50 16.07 -21.27
N LYS A 23 -0.94 15.49 -20.22
CA LYS A 23 -0.18 16.22 -19.18
C LYS A 23 1.06 16.88 -19.77
N LEU A 24 1.83 16.16 -20.59
CA LEU A 24 3.03 16.70 -21.23
C LEU A 24 2.67 17.84 -22.19
N LYS A 25 1.56 17.71 -22.96
CA LYS A 25 1.07 18.75 -23.85
C LYS A 25 0.60 20.00 -23.10
N SER A 26 0.04 19.85 -21.90
CA SER A 26 -0.35 21.00 -21.07
C SER A 26 0.85 21.77 -20.53
N LEU A 27 1.99 21.08 -20.28
CA LEU A 27 3.23 21.69 -19.79
C LEU A 27 4.08 22.29 -20.91
N PHE A 28 4.15 21.62 -22.06
CA PHE A 28 5.00 21.97 -23.20
C PHE A 28 4.21 21.90 -24.53
N PRO A 29 3.21 22.76 -24.74
CA PRO A 29 2.37 22.70 -25.95
C PRO A 29 3.18 22.89 -27.24
N GLU A 30 4.28 23.65 -27.19
CA GLU A 30 5.14 23.96 -28.34
C GLU A 30 5.91 22.71 -28.84
N ALA A 31 6.08 21.70 -28.01
CA ALA A 31 6.71 20.42 -28.39
C ALA A 31 5.74 19.47 -29.11
N PHE A 32 4.55 19.92 -29.50
CA PHE A 32 3.56 19.09 -30.18
C PHE A 32 3.20 19.66 -31.54
N ASN A 33 3.25 18.82 -32.59
CA ASN A 33 2.86 19.13 -33.94
C ASN A 33 1.87 18.08 -34.48
N GLU A 34 1.47 18.18 -35.74
CA GLU A 34 0.53 17.26 -36.39
C GLU A 34 1.03 15.79 -36.42
N ASN A 35 2.35 15.58 -36.36
CA ASN A 35 2.98 14.26 -36.40
C ASN A 35 3.24 13.68 -35.01
N GLY A 36 2.95 14.41 -33.92
CA GLY A 36 3.16 13.97 -32.55
C GLY A 36 4.10 14.86 -31.75
N ILE A 37 4.92 14.27 -30.86
CA ILE A 37 5.88 14.98 -30.00
C ILE A 37 7.17 15.24 -30.76
N ASP A 38 7.56 16.49 -30.84
CA ASP A 38 8.87 16.92 -31.31
C ASP A 38 9.85 16.90 -30.14
N PHE A 39 10.69 15.86 -30.11
CA PHE A 39 11.66 15.67 -29.04
C PHE A 39 12.80 16.69 -29.08
N ASP A 40 13.12 17.27 -30.23
CA ASP A 40 14.18 18.29 -30.35
C ASP A 40 13.69 19.62 -29.74
N VAL A 41 12.44 19.99 -29.99
CA VAL A 41 11.81 21.14 -29.33
C VAL A 41 11.66 20.91 -27.84
N LEU A 42 11.18 19.74 -27.42
CA LEU A 42 11.05 19.39 -26.00
C LEU A 42 12.40 19.48 -25.28
N LYS A 43 13.47 18.99 -25.93
CA LYS A 43 14.84 19.04 -25.43
C LYS A 43 15.31 20.50 -25.25
N GLN A 44 15.04 21.38 -26.23
CA GLN A 44 15.38 22.79 -26.12
C GLN A 44 14.68 23.47 -24.96
N LEU A 45 13.41 23.14 -24.70
CA LEU A 45 12.62 23.66 -23.58
C LEU A 45 13.12 23.16 -22.22
N LEU A 46 13.70 21.97 -22.15
CA LEU A 46 14.29 21.38 -20.93
C LEU A 46 15.75 21.80 -20.69
N GLY A 47 16.41 22.39 -21.69
CA GLY A 47 17.77 22.90 -21.60
C GLY A 47 18.80 21.79 -21.31
N GLU A 48 19.77 22.09 -20.45
CA GLU A 48 20.88 21.19 -20.12
C GLU A 48 20.46 19.99 -19.24
N ASN A 49 19.20 19.91 -18.82
CA ASN A 49 18.70 18.80 -17.99
C ASN A 49 18.35 17.54 -18.78
N VAL A 50 18.73 17.46 -20.05
CA VAL A 50 18.53 16.29 -20.91
C VAL A 50 19.78 15.42 -20.92
N ASP A 51 19.66 14.17 -20.45
CA ASP A 51 20.75 13.19 -20.47
C ASP A 51 20.91 12.58 -21.87
N GLU A 52 22.01 12.92 -22.55
CA GLU A 52 22.38 12.42 -23.88
C GLU A 52 23.39 11.27 -23.85
N LYS A 53 23.86 10.86 -22.67
CA LYS A 53 24.90 9.85 -22.53
C LYS A 53 24.37 8.47 -22.92
N GLU A 54 25.22 7.70 -23.62
CA GLU A 54 24.94 6.30 -23.94
C GLU A 54 24.93 5.41 -22.70
N GLU A 55 25.83 5.68 -21.75
CA GLU A 55 25.90 4.98 -20.47
C GLU A 55 24.97 5.64 -19.45
N ARG A 56 23.96 4.90 -18.98
CA ARG A 56 22.96 5.38 -18.03
C ARG A 56 23.04 4.60 -16.73
N TYR A 57 23.04 5.31 -15.61
CA TYR A 57 22.86 4.72 -14.30
C TYR A 57 21.45 4.14 -14.17
N GLY A 58 21.34 2.91 -13.69
CA GLY A 58 20.06 2.27 -13.40
C GLY A 58 20.11 0.75 -13.57
N LEU A 59 19.15 0.07 -12.99
CA LEU A 59 18.99 -1.38 -13.12
C LEU A 59 18.41 -1.71 -14.50
N ASN A 60 19.12 -2.55 -15.28
CA ASN A 60 18.66 -3.07 -16.55
C ASN A 60 18.56 -4.60 -16.48
N TRP A 61 17.50 -5.15 -17.11
CA TRP A 61 17.29 -6.60 -17.23
C TRP A 61 16.52 -6.92 -18.51
N HIS A 62 16.54 -8.19 -18.89
CA HIS A 62 15.79 -8.66 -20.06
C HIS A 62 14.28 -8.57 -19.81
N GLY A 63 13.54 -7.91 -20.70
CA GLY A 63 12.09 -7.72 -20.56
C GLY A 63 11.64 -6.39 -19.91
N LYS A 64 12.56 -5.57 -19.36
CA LYS A 64 12.20 -4.28 -18.71
C LYS A 64 11.32 -3.39 -19.59
N ARG A 65 11.65 -3.28 -20.90
CA ARG A 65 10.85 -2.49 -21.85
C ARG A 65 9.43 -3.04 -21.99
N GLN A 66 9.31 -4.37 -22.09
CA GLN A 66 8.02 -5.04 -22.19
C GLN A 66 7.21 -4.90 -20.89
N ALA A 67 7.84 -5.09 -19.72
CA ALA A 67 7.20 -4.88 -18.42
C ALA A 67 6.67 -3.43 -18.26
N ARG A 68 7.42 -2.44 -18.73
CA ARG A 68 6.96 -1.04 -18.76
C ARG A 68 5.75 -0.86 -19.66
N GLN A 69 5.77 -1.43 -20.86
CA GLN A 69 4.67 -1.36 -21.81
C GLN A 69 3.42 -2.08 -21.29
N LEU A 70 3.60 -3.20 -20.60
CA LEU A 70 2.51 -3.96 -19.99
C LEU A 70 1.71 -3.13 -18.97
N ALA A 71 2.40 -2.31 -18.16
CA ALA A 71 1.73 -1.36 -17.27
C ALA A 71 0.93 -0.28 -18.01
N LEU A 72 1.34 0.09 -19.23
CA LEU A 72 0.70 1.13 -20.03
C LEU A 72 -0.43 0.59 -20.91
N THR A 73 -0.50 -0.72 -21.11
CA THR A 73 -1.53 -1.38 -21.92
C THR A 73 -2.83 -1.48 -21.12
N PRO A 74 -3.94 -0.85 -21.57
CA PRO A 74 -5.21 -0.91 -20.89
C PRO A 74 -5.75 -2.34 -20.79
N SER A 75 -6.45 -2.66 -19.69
CA SER A 75 -7.21 -3.90 -19.57
C SER A 75 -8.52 -3.83 -20.35
N ARG A 76 -8.87 -4.93 -20.97
CA ARG A 76 -10.18 -5.18 -21.61
C ARG A 76 -11.14 -5.94 -20.70
N GLY A 77 -10.69 -6.34 -19.51
CA GLY A 77 -11.48 -7.05 -18.52
C GLY A 77 -12.50 -6.16 -17.79
N THR A 78 -13.20 -6.80 -16.87
CA THR A 78 -14.13 -6.17 -15.93
C THR A 78 -14.07 -6.85 -14.58
N LEU A 79 -14.77 -6.28 -13.59
CA LEU A 79 -15.03 -6.89 -12.29
C LEU A 79 -16.51 -7.24 -12.18
N ARG A 80 -16.80 -8.49 -11.80
CA ARG A 80 -18.17 -8.95 -11.56
C ARG A 80 -18.50 -8.92 -10.08
N PRO A 81 -19.62 -8.33 -9.67
CA PRO A 81 -20.05 -8.30 -8.28
C PRO A 81 -20.50 -9.69 -7.82
N CYS A 82 -20.08 -10.11 -6.62
CA CYS A 82 -20.44 -11.38 -6.00
C CYS A 82 -21.11 -11.11 -4.65
N LYS A 83 -22.38 -10.72 -4.68
CA LYS A 83 -23.15 -10.35 -3.48
C LYS A 83 -23.25 -11.48 -2.47
N ASP A 84 -23.44 -12.71 -2.92
CA ASP A 84 -23.58 -13.90 -2.08
C ASP A 84 -22.30 -14.24 -1.29
N GLU A 85 -21.14 -13.77 -1.75
CA GLU A 85 -19.87 -13.93 -1.07
C GLU A 85 -19.51 -12.73 -0.19
N SER A 86 -20.23 -11.62 -0.33
CA SER A 86 -20.01 -10.35 0.35
C SER A 86 -20.62 -10.34 1.77
N VAL A 87 -20.20 -9.36 2.56
CA VAL A 87 -20.77 -9.07 3.87
C VAL A 87 -21.24 -7.62 3.88
N ASP A 88 -22.51 -7.39 4.20
CA ASP A 88 -23.15 -6.05 4.25
C ASP A 88 -22.93 -5.25 2.95
N TRP A 89 -23.23 -5.86 1.81
CA TRP A 89 -23.01 -5.31 0.47
C TRP A 89 -23.50 -3.85 0.31
N ASP A 90 -24.67 -3.53 0.83
CA ASP A 90 -25.30 -2.23 0.58
C ASP A 90 -24.62 -1.07 1.33
N ASN A 91 -24.07 -1.35 2.51
CA ASN A 91 -23.53 -0.30 3.40
C ASN A 91 -22.00 -0.23 3.40
N THR A 92 -21.31 -1.37 3.21
CA THR A 92 -19.86 -1.43 3.32
C THR A 92 -19.15 -0.61 2.24
N LYS A 93 -17.98 -0.08 2.60
CA LYS A 93 -17.09 0.67 1.72
C LYS A 93 -15.78 -0.08 1.44
N ASN A 94 -15.63 -1.29 1.99
CA ASN A 94 -14.46 -2.13 1.80
C ASN A 94 -14.62 -3.04 0.59
N LEU A 95 -13.51 -3.34 -0.10
CA LEU A 95 -13.51 -4.18 -1.29
C LEU A 95 -12.55 -5.37 -1.12
N MET A 96 -13.00 -6.55 -1.52
CA MET A 96 -12.19 -7.73 -1.72
C MET A 96 -12.32 -8.17 -3.19
N ILE A 97 -11.22 -8.12 -3.93
CA ILE A 97 -11.21 -8.40 -5.37
C ILE A 97 -10.42 -9.68 -5.61
N GLU A 98 -11.08 -10.65 -6.19
CA GLU A 98 -10.47 -11.92 -6.59
C GLU A 98 -10.04 -11.83 -8.05
N GLY A 99 -8.73 -11.96 -8.30
CA GLY A 99 -8.19 -11.89 -9.65
C GLY A 99 -6.68 -11.64 -9.72
N ASP A 100 -6.15 -11.63 -10.94
CA ASP A 100 -4.78 -11.19 -11.20
C ASP A 100 -4.62 -9.72 -10.83
N ASN A 101 -3.67 -9.43 -9.97
CA ASN A 101 -3.49 -8.09 -9.43
C ASN A 101 -3.01 -7.07 -10.47
N LEU A 102 -2.30 -7.47 -11.53
CA LEU A 102 -1.89 -6.55 -12.59
C LEU A 102 -3.12 -6.05 -13.38
N GLU A 103 -4.01 -6.96 -13.78
CA GLU A 103 -5.24 -6.59 -14.49
C GLU A 103 -6.19 -5.79 -13.60
N VAL A 104 -6.34 -6.19 -12.32
CA VAL A 104 -7.14 -5.45 -11.34
C VAL A 104 -6.60 -4.05 -11.14
N LEU A 105 -5.28 -3.87 -10.95
CA LEU A 105 -4.66 -2.54 -10.81
C LEU A 105 -4.91 -1.64 -12.02
N LYS A 106 -4.93 -2.20 -13.25
CA LYS A 106 -5.29 -1.44 -14.47
C LYS A 106 -6.75 -1.00 -14.43
N LEU A 107 -7.67 -1.88 -14.02
CA LEU A 107 -9.09 -1.57 -13.92
C LEU A 107 -9.39 -0.49 -12.87
N LEU A 108 -8.67 -0.50 -11.76
CA LEU A 108 -8.83 0.46 -10.67
C LEU A 108 -8.35 1.88 -11.02
N GLN A 109 -7.51 2.06 -12.07
CA GLN A 109 -6.90 3.36 -12.39
C GLN A 109 -7.92 4.48 -12.54
N LYS A 110 -9.01 4.29 -13.29
CA LYS A 110 -10.01 5.36 -13.50
C LYS A 110 -10.71 5.78 -12.22
N SER A 111 -11.04 4.81 -11.35
CA SER A 111 -11.83 5.05 -10.15
C SER A 111 -11.00 5.50 -8.95
N TYR A 112 -9.74 5.06 -8.85
CA TYR A 112 -8.93 5.21 -7.63
C TYR A 112 -7.58 5.92 -7.84
N ALA A 113 -7.24 6.41 -9.04
CA ALA A 113 -6.01 7.20 -9.23
C ALA A 113 -5.96 8.40 -8.28
N GLY A 114 -4.85 8.54 -7.55
CA GLY A 114 -4.64 9.62 -6.58
C GLY A 114 -5.53 9.56 -5.33
N LYS A 115 -6.13 8.40 -5.00
CA LYS A 115 -7.08 8.28 -3.86
C LYS A 115 -6.56 7.37 -2.72
N VAL A 116 -5.57 6.53 -2.97
CA VAL A 116 -5.04 5.58 -1.98
C VAL A 116 -4.02 6.27 -1.07
N LYS A 117 -4.25 6.23 0.25
CA LYS A 117 -3.36 6.83 1.23
C LYS A 117 -2.19 5.93 1.60
N LEU A 118 -2.46 4.66 1.81
CA LEU A 118 -1.48 3.66 2.21
C LEU A 118 -1.56 2.46 1.28
N ILE A 119 -0.42 2.06 0.72
CA ILE A 119 -0.26 0.77 0.08
C ILE A 119 0.67 -0.07 0.94
N TYR A 120 0.25 -1.26 1.31
CA TYR A 120 1.11 -2.30 1.85
C TYR A 120 1.10 -3.51 0.93
N ILE A 121 2.25 -4.09 0.65
CA ILE A 121 2.35 -5.35 -0.09
C ILE A 121 3.41 -6.27 0.49
N ASP A 122 3.11 -7.56 0.40
CA ASP A 122 3.99 -8.67 0.74
C ASP A 122 4.14 -9.58 -0.49
N PRO A 123 4.93 -9.17 -1.51
CA PRO A 123 5.09 -9.93 -2.74
C PRO A 123 5.90 -11.21 -2.48
N PRO A 124 5.88 -12.19 -3.39
CA PRO A 124 6.78 -13.35 -3.34
C PRO A 124 8.23 -12.89 -3.21
N TYR A 125 8.99 -13.49 -2.28
CA TYR A 125 10.37 -13.07 -1.98
C TYR A 125 11.40 -13.62 -2.95
N ASN A 126 10.99 -14.49 -3.87
CA ASN A 126 11.88 -15.14 -4.83
C ASN A 126 12.95 -16.01 -4.15
N THR A 127 12.54 -16.87 -3.22
CA THR A 127 13.45 -17.74 -2.45
C THR A 127 13.71 -19.09 -3.12
N GLY A 128 13.29 -19.26 -4.39
CA GLY A 128 13.43 -20.50 -5.16
C GLY A 128 12.28 -21.49 -4.97
N LYS A 129 11.41 -21.25 -4.00
CA LYS A 129 10.18 -22.01 -3.76
C LYS A 129 8.93 -21.16 -4.01
N ASP A 130 9.12 -19.86 -4.08
CA ASP A 130 8.04 -18.91 -4.25
C ASP A 130 7.49 -18.95 -5.65
N PHE A 131 6.26 -18.61 -5.70
CA PHE A 131 5.46 -18.48 -6.88
C PHE A 131 5.65 -17.08 -7.49
N VAL A 132 6.12 -17.02 -8.73
CA VAL A 132 6.18 -15.77 -9.49
C VAL A 132 5.07 -15.81 -10.53
N TYR A 133 4.23 -14.78 -10.55
CA TYR A 133 3.13 -14.66 -11.49
C TYR A 133 3.67 -14.63 -12.93
N PRO A 134 3.35 -15.58 -13.78
CA PRO A 134 3.82 -15.62 -15.16
C PRO A 134 3.00 -14.66 -16.02
N ASP A 135 3.38 -13.39 -16.02
CA ASP A 135 2.69 -12.40 -16.85
C ASP A 135 2.93 -12.66 -18.33
N ASN A 136 1.85 -12.77 -19.10
CA ASN A 136 1.92 -12.90 -20.54
C ASN A 136 1.92 -11.51 -21.19
N PHE A 137 3.03 -11.12 -21.81
CA PHE A 137 3.15 -9.81 -22.45
C PHE A 137 2.20 -9.58 -23.64
N GLN A 138 1.55 -10.64 -24.14
CA GLN A 138 0.60 -10.54 -25.27
C GLN A 138 -0.85 -10.46 -24.79
N ASP A 139 -1.26 -11.29 -23.84
CA ASP A 139 -2.62 -11.33 -23.32
C ASP A 139 -2.65 -11.84 -21.87
N ASN A 140 -2.64 -10.91 -20.93
CA ASN A 140 -2.66 -11.22 -19.50
C ASN A 140 -4.02 -11.78 -19.04
N MET A 141 -5.11 -11.33 -19.64
CA MET A 141 -6.44 -11.83 -19.30
C MET A 141 -6.59 -13.31 -19.71
N LYS A 142 -6.11 -13.67 -20.90
CA LYS A 142 -6.08 -15.06 -21.35
C LYS A 142 -5.23 -15.91 -20.40
N ASN A 143 -4.05 -15.44 -20.04
CA ASN A 143 -3.17 -16.10 -19.09
C ASN A 143 -3.83 -16.31 -17.73
N TYR A 144 -4.54 -15.30 -17.21
CA TYR A 144 -5.31 -15.40 -15.97
C TYR A 144 -6.38 -16.50 -16.05
N LEU A 145 -7.16 -16.54 -17.14
CA LEU A 145 -8.21 -17.55 -17.35
C LEU A 145 -7.64 -18.98 -17.46
N GLU A 146 -6.47 -19.13 -18.09
CA GLU A 146 -5.75 -20.40 -18.17
C GLU A 146 -5.25 -20.87 -16.79
N ILE A 147 -4.65 -19.95 -16.02
CA ILE A 147 -4.12 -20.24 -14.68
C ILE A 147 -5.23 -20.62 -13.69
N THR A 148 -6.39 -19.99 -13.79
CA THR A 148 -7.53 -20.24 -12.90
C THR A 148 -8.40 -21.41 -13.36
N GLY A 149 -8.02 -22.10 -14.46
CA GLY A 149 -8.76 -23.26 -14.99
C GLY A 149 -10.12 -22.91 -15.60
N GLN A 150 -10.32 -21.66 -15.98
CA GLN A 150 -11.55 -21.20 -16.65
C GLN A 150 -11.53 -21.48 -18.17
N THR A 151 -10.42 -22.01 -18.69
CA THR A 151 -10.26 -22.50 -20.06
C THR A 151 -9.76 -23.96 -20.08
N GLU A 152 -10.04 -24.71 -21.14
CA GLU A 152 -9.74 -26.15 -21.24
C GLU A 152 -8.22 -26.46 -21.24
N ASP A 153 -7.35 -25.51 -21.60
CA ASP A 153 -5.90 -25.70 -21.74
C ASP A 153 -5.08 -25.19 -20.50
N GLY A 154 -5.68 -25.23 -19.31
CA GLY A 154 -5.16 -24.63 -18.09
C GLY A 154 -3.65 -24.78 -17.87
N ALA A 155 -2.90 -23.68 -18.01
CA ALA A 155 -1.49 -23.61 -17.68
C ALA A 155 -1.29 -23.72 -16.16
N ARG A 156 -0.38 -24.61 -15.73
CA ARG A 156 -0.03 -24.72 -14.30
C ARG A 156 0.93 -23.61 -13.91
N LEU A 157 0.65 -23.02 -12.78
CA LEU A 157 1.57 -22.12 -12.12
C LEU A 157 2.92 -22.83 -11.85
N SER A 158 4.04 -22.23 -12.18
CA SER A 158 5.37 -22.80 -11.97
C SER A 158 6.16 -22.04 -10.91
N THR A 159 6.92 -22.77 -10.10
CA THR A 159 7.88 -22.17 -9.17
C THR A 159 9.08 -21.59 -9.92
N ASN A 160 9.53 -20.41 -9.54
CA ASN A 160 10.75 -19.81 -10.05
C ASN A 160 11.94 -20.37 -9.29
N THR A 161 12.69 -21.29 -9.90
CA THR A 161 13.80 -21.97 -9.23
C THR A 161 15.12 -21.20 -9.39
N GLU A 162 15.99 -21.22 -8.37
CA GLU A 162 17.32 -20.59 -8.40
C GLU A 162 18.21 -21.08 -9.57
N THR A 163 17.94 -22.26 -10.09
CA THR A 163 18.65 -22.82 -11.26
C THR A 163 18.17 -22.27 -12.59
N SER A 164 17.08 -21.50 -12.59
CA SER A 164 16.60 -20.79 -13.78
C SER A 164 17.55 -19.67 -14.16
N GLY A 165 18.02 -19.63 -15.40
CA GLY A 165 18.81 -18.50 -15.92
C GLY A 165 18.06 -17.16 -15.97
N ARG A 166 16.77 -17.14 -15.60
CA ARG A 166 15.88 -15.97 -15.56
C ARG A 166 15.36 -15.64 -14.16
N TYR A 167 15.88 -16.24 -13.14
CA TYR A 167 15.43 -16.19 -11.77
C TYR A 167 15.05 -14.77 -11.28
N HIS A 168 15.97 -13.83 -11.30
CA HIS A 168 15.71 -12.44 -10.95
C HIS A 168 14.90 -11.70 -12.01
N THR A 169 15.11 -12.02 -13.28
CA THR A 169 14.45 -11.37 -14.42
C THR A 169 12.95 -11.57 -14.39
N ASP A 170 12.48 -12.79 -14.15
CA ASP A 170 11.05 -13.11 -14.12
C ASP A 170 10.37 -12.41 -12.95
N TRP A 171 11.02 -12.36 -11.79
CA TRP A 171 10.54 -11.61 -10.64
C TRP A 171 10.46 -10.10 -10.91
N LEU A 172 11.50 -9.52 -11.52
CA LEU A 172 11.53 -8.10 -11.88
C LEU A 172 10.44 -7.74 -12.91
N ASN A 173 10.22 -8.60 -13.89
CA ASN A 173 9.16 -8.41 -14.89
C ASN A 173 7.76 -8.44 -14.26
N MET A 174 7.56 -9.28 -13.24
CA MET A 174 6.32 -9.36 -12.48
C MET A 174 6.08 -8.12 -11.61
N ILE A 175 7.05 -7.70 -10.82
CA ILE A 175 6.83 -6.64 -9.81
C ILE A 175 6.81 -5.22 -10.41
N TYR A 176 7.62 -4.96 -11.44
CA TYR A 176 7.80 -3.63 -12.03
C TYR A 176 6.49 -2.99 -12.54
N PRO A 177 5.66 -3.67 -13.37
CA PRO A 177 4.42 -3.08 -13.86
C PRO A 177 3.41 -2.81 -12.74
N ARG A 178 3.37 -3.65 -11.71
CA ARG A 178 2.49 -3.51 -10.54
C ARG A 178 2.84 -2.29 -9.72
N LEU A 179 4.13 -2.07 -9.42
CA LEU A 179 4.60 -0.89 -8.70
C LEU A 179 4.35 0.40 -9.48
N LYS A 180 4.51 0.36 -10.81
CA LYS A 180 4.22 1.52 -11.66
C LYS A 180 2.74 1.93 -11.60
N LEU A 181 1.82 0.97 -11.64
CA LEU A 181 0.39 1.20 -11.48
C LEU A 181 0.03 1.64 -10.05
N ALA A 182 0.63 1.02 -9.05
CA ALA A 182 0.44 1.35 -7.64
C ALA A 182 0.80 2.81 -7.33
N ARG A 183 1.91 3.32 -7.90
CA ARG A 183 2.30 4.73 -7.77
C ARG A 183 1.21 5.69 -8.23
N ASN A 184 0.52 5.38 -9.33
CA ASN A 184 -0.56 6.23 -9.84
C ASN A 184 -1.79 6.26 -8.91
N LEU A 185 -2.06 5.16 -8.19
CA LEU A 185 -3.18 5.07 -7.26
C LEU A 185 -2.94 5.88 -5.98
N LEU A 186 -1.68 6.09 -5.57
CA LEU A 186 -1.35 6.85 -4.36
C LEU A 186 -1.80 8.31 -4.44
N LYS A 187 -2.34 8.83 -3.34
CA LYS A 187 -2.47 10.28 -3.08
C LYS A 187 -1.10 10.94 -3.15
N GLU A 188 -1.05 12.25 -3.35
CA GLU A 188 0.22 12.99 -3.32
C GLU A 188 0.94 12.87 -1.95
N ASP A 189 0.20 12.84 -0.86
CA ASP A 189 0.68 12.57 0.50
C ASP A 189 0.62 11.08 0.89
N GLY A 190 0.49 10.18 -0.09
CA GLY A 190 0.40 8.74 0.10
C GLY A 190 1.77 8.07 0.28
N VAL A 191 1.76 6.86 0.85
CA VAL A 191 2.94 6.08 1.18
C VAL A 191 2.76 4.62 0.81
N ILE A 192 3.85 3.97 0.39
CA ILE A 192 3.90 2.52 0.15
C ILE A 192 4.93 1.87 1.05
N PHE A 193 4.56 0.74 1.66
CA PHE A 193 5.45 -0.18 2.39
C PHE A 193 5.50 -1.52 1.65
N ILE A 194 6.69 -2.05 1.44
CA ILE A 194 6.92 -3.28 0.70
C ILE A 194 7.81 -4.19 1.52
N SER A 195 7.26 -5.32 1.98
CA SER A 195 8.03 -6.35 2.68
C SER A 195 8.86 -7.16 1.70
N ILE A 196 10.11 -7.45 2.05
CA ILE A 196 11.03 -8.26 1.26
C ILE A 196 12.14 -8.82 2.14
N ASP A 197 12.69 -9.97 1.82
CA ASP A 197 13.94 -10.46 2.40
C ASP A 197 15.19 -9.99 1.61
N ASP A 198 16.35 -10.52 2.00
CA ASP A 198 17.62 -10.12 1.38
C ASP A 198 17.79 -10.65 -0.07
N SER A 199 16.92 -11.56 -0.57
CA SER A 199 17.04 -12.15 -1.91
C SER A 199 16.85 -11.11 -3.01
N GLU A 200 15.84 -10.25 -2.91
CA GLU A 200 15.50 -9.25 -3.93
C GLU A 200 15.50 -7.81 -3.40
N GLN A 201 15.88 -7.57 -2.15
CA GLN A 201 15.84 -6.24 -1.53
C GLN A 201 16.62 -5.18 -2.34
N ALA A 202 17.82 -5.51 -2.81
CA ALA A 202 18.64 -4.59 -3.57
C ALA A 202 18.03 -4.24 -4.94
N ASN A 203 17.48 -5.24 -5.64
CA ASN A 203 16.80 -5.08 -6.92
C ASN A 203 15.52 -4.26 -6.74
N LEU A 204 14.71 -4.59 -5.71
CA LEU A 204 13.48 -3.87 -5.38
C LEU A 204 13.76 -2.39 -5.07
N LYS A 205 14.80 -2.11 -4.26
CA LYS A 205 15.21 -0.74 -3.95
C LYS A 205 15.47 0.05 -5.24
N LYS A 206 16.25 -0.52 -6.19
CA LYS A 206 16.60 0.16 -7.45
C LYS A 206 15.40 0.41 -8.36
N ILE A 207 14.47 -0.53 -8.46
CA ILE A 207 13.25 -0.28 -9.27
C ILE A 207 12.30 0.70 -8.58
N CYS A 208 12.24 0.72 -7.26
CA CYS A 208 11.46 1.72 -6.51
C CYS A 208 12.08 3.12 -6.65
N ASP A 209 13.41 3.27 -6.60
CA ASP A 209 14.11 4.52 -6.88
C ASP A 209 13.73 5.07 -8.28
N GLU A 210 13.66 4.18 -9.30
CA GLU A 210 13.25 4.58 -10.65
C GLU A 210 11.76 4.97 -10.74
N ILE A 211 10.89 4.24 -10.07
CA ILE A 211 9.44 4.43 -10.18
C ILE A 211 8.95 5.59 -9.32
N PHE A 212 9.37 5.66 -8.06
CA PHE A 212 8.89 6.66 -7.08
C PHE A 212 9.76 7.91 -7.04
N GLY A 213 11.01 7.84 -7.47
CA GLY A 213 12.06 8.84 -7.29
C GLY A 213 12.93 8.54 -6.07
N GLU A 214 14.24 8.66 -6.20
CA GLU A 214 15.21 8.39 -5.12
C GLU A 214 14.99 9.37 -3.94
N GLU A 215 14.58 10.60 -4.23
CA GLU A 215 14.25 11.65 -3.26
C GLU A 215 13.00 11.34 -2.42
N ASN A 216 12.18 10.41 -2.86
CA ASN A 216 10.96 9.97 -2.18
C ASN A 216 11.15 8.71 -1.31
N PHE A 217 12.38 8.21 -1.25
CA PHE A 217 12.75 7.14 -0.32
C PHE A 217 12.71 7.66 1.12
N LEU A 218 11.92 7.00 1.98
CA LEU A 218 11.82 7.36 3.40
C LEU A 218 12.72 6.50 4.28
N ALA A 219 12.63 5.18 4.16
CA ALA A 219 13.39 4.25 4.99
C ALA A 219 13.47 2.84 4.39
N CYS A 220 14.51 2.12 4.78
CA CYS A 220 14.58 0.66 4.72
C CYS A 220 14.49 0.14 6.16
N ILE A 221 13.30 -0.25 6.56
CA ILE A 221 12.98 -0.64 7.93
C ILE A 221 13.41 -2.08 8.15
N ALA A 222 14.20 -2.34 9.19
CA ALA A 222 14.52 -3.68 9.63
C ALA A 222 13.44 -4.17 10.60
N TRP A 223 12.59 -5.09 10.16
CA TRP A 223 11.57 -5.73 10.99
C TRP A 223 12.11 -7.04 11.58
N GLU A 224 12.14 -7.15 12.91
CA GLU A 224 12.52 -8.35 13.64
C GLU A 224 11.36 -9.36 13.61
N LYS A 225 11.32 -10.17 12.55
CA LYS A 225 10.25 -11.16 12.32
C LYS A 225 10.27 -12.35 13.26
N ARG A 226 11.40 -12.58 13.95
CA ARG A 226 11.63 -13.67 14.91
C ARG A 226 12.60 -13.21 15.98
N TYR A 227 12.45 -13.71 17.20
CA TYR A 227 13.34 -13.40 18.34
C TYR A 227 14.22 -14.59 18.78
N THR A 228 13.90 -15.82 18.30
CA THR A 228 14.66 -17.03 18.65
C THR A 228 15.63 -17.42 17.55
N ARG A 229 16.78 -17.94 17.95
CA ARG A 229 17.77 -18.50 17.03
C ARG A 229 17.42 -19.95 16.69
N SER A 230 17.70 -20.38 15.45
CA SER A 230 17.64 -21.79 15.08
C SER A 230 19.05 -22.38 15.03
N ASN A 231 19.23 -23.53 15.65
CA ASN A 231 20.50 -24.28 15.60
C ASN A 231 20.71 -25.04 14.27
N ASN A 232 19.69 -25.02 13.37
CA ASN A 232 19.76 -25.71 12.09
C ASN A 232 20.45 -24.88 10.99
N ALA A 233 20.72 -23.59 11.25
CA ALA A 233 21.41 -22.73 10.30
C ALA A 233 22.92 -23.00 10.30
N LYS A 234 23.48 -23.30 9.10
CA LYS A 234 24.92 -23.54 8.95
C LYS A 234 25.77 -22.26 8.90
N ARG A 235 25.14 -21.12 8.67
CA ARG A 235 25.76 -19.80 8.56
C ARG A 235 24.98 -18.81 9.43
N PHE A 236 24.65 -17.62 8.89
CA PHE A 236 23.78 -16.68 9.56
C PHE A 236 22.32 -17.14 9.50
N TYR A 237 21.61 -17.00 10.62
CA TYR A 237 20.17 -17.19 10.71
C TYR A 237 19.51 -15.81 10.67
N SER A 238 18.70 -15.55 9.64
CA SER A 238 18.04 -14.25 9.49
C SER A 238 16.88 -14.11 10.49
N LEU A 239 16.97 -13.11 11.35
CA LEU A 239 15.90 -12.72 12.29
C LEU A 239 15.03 -11.60 11.74
N LYS A 240 15.41 -10.99 10.60
CA LYS A 240 14.77 -9.81 10.04
C LYS A 240 14.24 -10.06 8.64
N ASP A 241 13.23 -9.28 8.27
CA ASP A 241 12.96 -8.89 6.89
C ASP A 241 13.14 -7.38 6.74
N SER A 242 13.27 -6.91 5.52
CA SER A 242 13.33 -5.50 5.19
C SER A 242 11.94 -5.02 4.75
N ILE A 243 11.59 -3.80 5.12
CA ILE A 243 10.38 -3.14 4.62
C ILE A 243 10.82 -1.84 3.97
N LEU A 244 10.72 -1.77 2.64
CA LEU A 244 11.02 -0.54 1.92
C LEU A 244 9.84 0.41 2.03
N CYS A 245 10.11 1.67 2.37
CA CYS A 245 9.11 2.71 2.52
C CYS A 245 9.39 3.88 1.58
N TYR A 246 8.42 4.22 0.73
CA TYR A 246 8.47 5.35 -0.19
C TYR A 246 7.22 6.21 -0.06
N ARG A 247 7.37 7.53 -0.12
CA ARG A 247 6.26 8.46 -0.31
C ARG A 247 5.96 8.67 -1.79
N LYS A 248 4.79 9.18 -2.12
CA LYS A 248 4.41 9.56 -3.51
C LYS A 248 5.13 10.83 -3.96
N SER A 249 5.14 11.84 -3.11
CA SER A 249 5.76 13.15 -3.34
C SER A 249 6.10 13.86 -2.02
N ASP A 250 6.66 15.05 -2.11
CA ASP A 250 6.98 15.93 -0.98
C ASP A 250 5.75 16.50 -0.25
N ALA A 251 4.54 16.30 -0.78
CA ALA A 251 3.29 16.60 -0.07
C ALA A 251 3.16 15.83 1.25
N LEU A 252 3.82 14.67 1.39
CA LEU A 252 4.04 14.02 2.67
C LEU A 252 5.30 14.61 3.31
N GLU A 253 5.14 15.69 4.06
CA GLU A 253 6.25 16.41 4.68
C GLU A 253 6.80 15.68 5.91
N TYR A 254 5.91 15.15 6.76
CA TYR A 254 6.26 14.49 8.02
C TYR A 254 5.57 13.15 8.16
N VAL A 255 6.31 12.20 8.72
CA VAL A 255 5.79 10.91 9.17
C VAL A 255 5.89 10.89 10.68
N LYS A 256 4.79 10.67 11.37
CA LYS A 256 4.69 10.71 12.84
C LYS A 256 4.02 9.47 13.40
N GLU A 257 4.55 8.96 14.48
CA GLU A 257 3.96 7.89 15.28
C GLU A 257 3.33 8.49 16.54
N ALA A 258 2.15 8.00 16.91
CA ALA A 258 1.49 8.46 18.13
C ALA A 258 2.37 8.17 19.36
N ARG A 259 2.38 9.10 20.31
CA ARG A 259 3.03 8.89 21.60
C ARG A 259 2.31 7.79 22.39
N ASN A 260 3.06 7.10 23.22
CA ASN A 260 2.55 6.04 24.10
C ASN A 260 3.19 6.13 25.49
N GLU A 261 2.67 5.37 26.45
CA GLU A 261 3.17 5.38 27.83
C GLU A 261 4.68 5.12 27.93
N LYS A 262 5.25 4.28 27.05
CA LYS A 262 6.69 4.02 27.03
C LYS A 262 7.48 5.23 26.56
N SER A 263 6.99 5.96 25.55
CA SER A 263 7.62 7.19 25.08
C SER A 263 7.56 8.30 26.13
N ASP A 264 6.54 8.30 26.95
CA ASP A 264 6.25 9.33 27.93
C ASP A 264 6.78 8.98 29.33
N SER A 265 7.26 7.75 29.53
CA SER A 265 7.83 7.28 30.78
C SER A 265 9.03 8.09 31.32
N ASN A 266 9.72 8.84 30.44
CA ASN A 266 10.83 9.72 30.80
C ASN A 266 10.39 11.15 31.19
N TYR A 267 9.09 11.42 31.16
CA TYR A 267 8.51 12.68 31.59
C TYR A 267 8.03 12.55 33.03
N SER A 268 8.29 13.55 33.84
CA SER A 268 7.84 13.66 35.22
C SER A 268 7.83 15.13 35.65
N ASN A 269 7.14 15.44 36.73
CA ASN A 269 7.04 16.82 37.24
C ASN A 269 7.60 16.92 38.67
N PRO A 270 8.93 16.82 38.86
CA PRO A 270 9.54 16.78 40.18
C PRO A 270 9.52 18.14 40.92
N ASP A 271 9.23 19.25 40.25
CA ASP A 271 9.16 20.59 40.81
C ASP A 271 7.73 21.21 40.78
N ASN A 272 6.73 20.40 40.49
CA ASN A 272 5.32 20.79 40.39
C ASN A 272 5.08 22.01 39.45
N ASP A 273 5.77 22.02 38.29
CA ASP A 273 5.55 23.03 37.25
C ASP A 273 4.10 22.95 36.74
N ILE A 274 3.44 24.11 36.65
CA ILE A 274 2.02 24.19 36.24
C ILE A 274 1.74 23.71 34.83
N ARG A 275 2.77 23.61 33.97
CA ARG A 275 2.68 23.10 32.59
C ARG A 275 2.61 21.56 32.52
N GLY A 276 2.78 20.87 33.66
CA GLY A 276 2.71 19.41 33.74
C GLY A 276 4.08 18.74 33.64
N ASP A 277 4.06 17.47 33.22
CA ASP A 277 5.26 16.64 33.15
C ASP A 277 6.25 17.13 32.07
N TRP A 278 7.54 17.00 32.37
CA TRP A 278 8.61 17.41 31.48
C TRP A 278 9.82 16.46 31.56
N THR A 279 10.64 16.48 30.52
CA THR A 279 11.95 15.85 30.49
C THR A 279 13.04 16.91 30.27
N THR A 280 14.31 16.52 30.29
CA THR A 280 15.41 17.47 30.13
C THR A 280 16.23 17.26 28.88
N SER A 281 16.62 18.35 28.21
CA SER A 281 17.61 18.37 27.14
C SER A 281 18.91 19.03 27.62
N SER A 282 20.05 18.59 27.07
CA SER A 282 21.34 19.22 27.34
C SER A 282 21.35 20.67 26.89
N TYR A 283 21.91 21.52 27.71
CA TYR A 283 22.15 22.93 27.41
C TYR A 283 23.53 23.20 26.78
N ILE A 284 24.40 22.15 26.79
CA ILE A 284 25.77 22.19 26.29
C ILE A 284 25.76 21.78 24.81
N ASN A 285 26.44 22.57 23.96
CA ASN A 285 26.65 22.26 22.55
C ASN A 285 27.83 21.28 22.42
N PRO A 286 27.80 20.32 21.50
CA PRO A 286 28.97 19.50 21.17
C PRO A 286 30.16 20.30 20.61
N ALA A 287 29.91 21.47 20.00
CA ALA A 287 30.96 22.36 19.50
C ALA A 287 31.68 23.13 20.62
N THR A 288 32.95 23.40 20.41
CA THR A 288 33.76 24.16 21.37
C THR A 288 33.48 25.67 21.34
N LYS A 289 33.93 26.40 22.33
CA LYS A 289 33.82 27.86 22.39
C LYS A 289 34.52 28.57 21.22
N GLU A 290 35.63 27.99 20.76
CA GLU A 290 36.39 28.51 19.61
C GLU A 290 35.60 28.33 18.31
N GLN A 291 34.89 27.23 18.19
CA GLN A 291 34.04 26.94 17.02
C GLN A 291 32.74 27.77 17.00
N ARG A 292 32.24 28.11 18.18
CA ARG A 292 30.98 28.87 18.36
C ARG A 292 31.12 29.99 19.40
N PRO A 293 31.96 31.01 19.17
CA PRO A 293 32.25 32.07 20.16
C PRO A 293 31.01 32.90 20.51
N ASN A 294 30.06 33.04 19.60
CA ASN A 294 28.80 33.74 19.86
C ASN A 294 27.85 33.01 20.83
N LEU A 295 28.12 31.74 21.13
CA LEU A 295 27.37 30.92 22.09
C LEU A 295 28.18 30.69 23.40
N ALA A 296 29.28 31.39 23.59
CA ALA A 296 30.13 31.32 24.78
C ALA A 296 29.88 32.57 25.67
N TYR A 297 28.92 32.46 26.57
CA TYR A 297 28.53 33.53 27.51
C TYR A 297 28.33 32.96 28.91
N GLU A 298 28.22 33.85 29.90
CA GLU A 298 27.99 33.50 31.30
C GLU A 298 26.51 33.31 31.59
N ILE A 299 26.17 32.24 32.33
CA ILE A 299 24.82 31.95 32.79
C ILE A 299 24.76 32.09 34.30
N THR A 300 23.81 32.87 34.82
CA THR A 300 23.64 33.05 36.26
C THR A 300 22.87 31.90 36.88
N ARG A 301 23.44 31.23 37.89
CA ARG A 301 22.75 30.22 38.68
C ARG A 301 21.76 30.90 39.64
N PRO A 302 20.45 30.60 39.59
CA PRO A 302 19.46 31.29 40.41
C PRO A 302 19.65 31.11 41.93
N LEU A 303 20.21 29.96 42.36
CA LEU A 303 20.34 29.62 43.78
C LEU A 303 21.27 30.57 44.54
N ASN A 304 22.39 30.96 43.95
CA ASN A 304 23.48 31.67 44.64
C ASN A 304 24.07 32.87 43.86
N GLY A 305 23.52 33.17 42.66
CA GLY A 305 24.01 34.25 41.82
C GLY A 305 25.35 33.96 41.10
N GLU A 306 25.86 32.73 41.18
CA GLU A 306 27.13 32.32 40.57
C GLU A 306 27.07 32.39 39.04
N GLN A 307 28.11 32.98 38.43
CA GLN A 307 28.29 32.99 37.00
C GLN A 307 28.93 31.68 36.53
N VAL A 308 28.24 30.93 35.68
CA VAL A 308 28.65 29.61 35.21
C VAL A 308 28.99 29.67 33.74
N THR A 309 30.15 29.14 33.37
CA THR A 309 30.56 28.90 31.99
C THR A 309 31.02 27.45 31.86
N HIS A 310 30.83 26.83 30.70
CA HIS A 310 31.42 25.52 30.43
C HIS A 310 32.92 25.70 30.10
N PRO A 311 33.86 24.91 30.61
CA PRO A 311 35.29 25.12 30.39
C PRO A 311 35.71 25.10 28.90
N THR A 312 35.18 24.22 28.11
CA THR A 312 35.60 23.96 26.72
C THR A 312 34.49 24.13 25.67
N HIS A 313 33.24 23.85 26.00
CA HIS A 313 32.14 23.83 25.03
C HIS A 313 31.28 25.10 25.10
N ALA A 314 30.66 25.44 23.99
CA ALA A 314 29.68 26.52 23.90
C ALA A 314 28.31 26.06 24.45
N TRP A 315 27.40 27.00 24.65
CA TRP A 315 26.00 26.68 24.94
C TRP A 315 25.24 26.30 23.65
N LYS A 316 24.14 25.62 23.81
CA LYS A 316 23.30 25.18 22.67
C LYS A 316 22.46 26.31 22.07
N TYR A 317 22.14 27.32 22.89
CA TYR A 317 21.20 28.39 22.58
C TYR A 317 21.90 29.75 22.57
N SER A 318 21.36 30.68 21.76
CA SER A 318 21.83 32.06 21.76
C SER A 318 21.49 32.77 23.07
N ILE A 319 22.14 33.91 23.33
CA ILE A 319 21.85 34.70 24.54
C ILE A 319 20.38 35.16 24.60
N ASN A 320 19.77 35.48 23.45
CA ASN A 320 18.36 35.89 23.38
C ASN A 320 17.42 34.74 23.71
N GLU A 321 17.72 33.55 23.24
CA GLU A 321 16.95 32.32 23.57
C GLU A 321 17.17 31.97 25.05
N HIS A 322 18.40 32.11 25.56
CA HIS A 322 18.67 31.89 26.97
C HIS A 322 17.84 32.80 27.87
N LEU A 323 17.77 34.09 27.57
CA LEU A 323 16.95 35.03 28.34
C LEU A 323 15.46 34.66 28.34
N LYS A 324 14.93 34.18 27.21
CA LYS A 324 13.57 33.64 27.15
C LYS A 324 13.40 32.40 28.05
N HIS A 325 14.37 31.47 27.99
CA HIS A 325 14.32 30.26 28.83
C HIS A 325 14.38 30.58 30.33
N VAL A 326 15.09 31.65 30.71
CA VAL A 326 15.13 32.15 32.10
C VAL A 326 13.78 32.74 32.50
N ASP A 327 13.20 33.63 31.68
CA ASP A 327 11.90 34.25 31.91
C ASP A 327 10.79 33.22 32.02
N GLU A 328 10.79 32.22 31.13
CA GLU A 328 9.86 31.12 31.12
C GLU A 328 10.14 30.02 32.17
N LYS A 329 11.16 30.20 33.03
CA LYS A 329 11.58 29.24 34.08
C LYS A 329 11.83 27.82 33.52
N ARG A 330 12.44 27.73 32.34
CA ARG A 330 12.74 26.47 31.67
C ARG A 330 14.08 25.86 32.06
N LEU A 331 14.93 26.57 32.81
CA LEU A 331 16.24 26.06 33.20
C LEU A 331 16.11 25.19 34.45
N TRP A 332 16.53 23.94 34.32
CA TRP A 332 16.60 22.97 35.41
C TRP A 332 18.05 22.81 35.90
N TRP A 333 18.29 23.13 37.17
CA TRP A 333 19.58 23.05 37.83
C TRP A 333 19.72 21.86 38.80
N GLY A 334 18.93 20.78 38.56
CA GLY A 334 18.82 19.65 39.48
C GLY A 334 17.81 19.91 40.59
N LYS A 335 17.50 18.85 41.34
CA LYS A 335 16.47 18.91 42.39
C LYS A 335 16.76 19.95 43.46
N ASP A 336 18.04 20.12 43.79
CA ASP A 336 18.52 21.05 44.84
C ASP A 336 19.07 22.36 44.26
N GLY A 337 18.95 22.62 42.96
CA GLY A 337 19.46 23.79 42.29
C GLY A 337 20.98 23.86 42.15
N THR A 338 21.72 22.79 42.48
CA THR A 338 23.19 22.75 42.61
C THR A 338 23.93 22.12 41.43
N ALA A 339 23.21 21.69 40.40
CA ALA A 339 23.84 21.07 39.23
C ALA A 339 24.88 22.01 38.59
N GLN A 340 25.99 21.44 38.14
CA GLN A 340 27.10 22.21 37.57
C GLN A 340 26.66 23.04 36.36
N TYR A 341 25.80 22.49 35.51
CA TYR A 341 25.26 23.13 34.30
C TYR A 341 23.74 22.99 34.23
N PRO A 342 23.03 23.96 33.64
CA PRO A 342 21.60 23.85 33.47
C PRO A 342 21.23 22.84 32.40
N ARG A 343 20.00 22.32 32.48
CA ARG A 343 19.33 21.57 31.42
C ARG A 343 18.04 22.31 31.04
N LEU A 344 17.59 22.15 29.81
CA LEU A 344 16.33 22.75 29.36
C LEU A 344 15.18 21.80 29.67
N LYS A 345 14.10 22.27 30.30
CA LYS A 345 12.84 21.54 30.44
C LYS A 345 12.10 21.51 29.11
N LEU A 346 11.68 20.32 28.69
CA LEU A 346 10.82 20.07 27.54
C LEU A 346 9.52 19.49 28.06
N PHE A 347 8.44 20.24 27.96
CA PHE A 347 7.13 19.85 28.51
C PHE A 347 6.42 18.87 27.59
N LEU A 348 5.79 17.84 28.19
CA LEU A 348 4.99 16.86 27.46
C LEU A 348 3.80 17.52 26.75
N SER A 349 3.16 18.50 27.42
CA SER A 349 2.06 19.29 26.86
C SER A 349 2.38 20.08 25.58
N GLU A 350 3.68 20.33 25.34
CA GLU A 350 4.17 21.01 24.14
C GLU A 350 4.58 20.04 23.02
N GLN A 351 4.57 18.73 23.29
CA GLN A 351 4.97 17.66 22.35
C GLN A 351 3.71 17.07 21.68
N THR A 352 2.96 17.91 20.99
CA THR A 352 1.67 17.53 20.38
C THR A 352 1.81 16.74 19.08
N ASP A 353 2.96 16.83 18.41
CA ASP A 353 3.11 16.34 17.04
C ASP A 353 3.48 14.84 16.90
N GLY A 354 3.53 14.07 18.00
CA GLY A 354 3.96 12.67 17.97
C GLY A 354 5.50 12.51 17.90
N LEU A 355 5.94 11.29 17.60
CA LEU A 355 7.35 10.91 17.52
C LEU A 355 7.74 10.62 16.07
N VAL A 356 8.99 10.93 15.71
CA VAL A 356 9.56 10.43 14.44
C VAL A 356 9.74 8.91 14.55
N PRO A 357 9.16 8.11 13.65
CA PRO A 357 9.34 6.66 13.69
C PRO A 357 10.80 6.29 13.45
N ILE A 358 11.22 5.17 14.02
CA ILE A 358 12.56 4.60 13.82
C ILE A 358 12.50 3.49 12.77
N ASP A 359 13.63 3.22 12.12
CA ASP A 359 13.79 2.21 11.07
C ASP A 359 14.15 0.81 11.58
N LEU A 360 14.12 0.60 12.90
CA LEU A 360 14.28 -0.72 13.53
C LEU A 360 13.00 -1.07 14.29
N TRP A 361 12.21 -1.98 13.73
CA TRP A 361 10.97 -2.45 14.33
C TRP A 361 11.17 -3.77 15.04
N SER A 362 11.18 -3.71 16.37
CA SER A 362 11.35 -4.90 17.20
C SER A 362 10.12 -5.82 17.15
N TYR A 363 10.32 -7.10 17.44
CA TYR A 363 9.22 -8.06 17.59
C TYR A 363 8.17 -7.61 18.62
N LYS A 364 8.56 -6.85 19.63
CA LYS A 364 7.63 -6.33 20.66
C LYS A 364 6.68 -5.28 20.10
N ASP A 365 7.20 -4.44 19.21
CA ASP A 365 6.47 -3.30 18.64
C ASP A 365 5.67 -3.68 17.39
N ALA A 366 6.19 -4.59 16.57
CA ALA A 366 5.61 -4.96 15.27
C ALA A 366 5.18 -6.46 15.17
N GLY A 367 5.33 -7.22 16.24
CA GLY A 367 4.98 -8.64 16.25
C GLY A 367 5.95 -9.52 15.47
N THR A 368 5.70 -10.84 15.49
CA THR A 368 6.48 -11.86 14.79
C THR A 368 5.63 -12.64 13.80
N THR A 369 6.29 -13.37 12.89
CA THR A 369 5.60 -14.32 11.99
C THR A 369 4.83 -15.39 12.79
N ASP A 370 5.39 -15.85 13.94
CA ASP A 370 4.73 -16.83 14.81
C ASP A 370 3.46 -16.25 15.46
N GLU A 371 3.44 -14.97 15.81
CA GLU A 371 2.23 -14.26 16.24
C GLU A 371 1.17 -14.26 15.14
N GLY A 372 1.56 -13.96 13.88
CA GLY A 372 0.65 -14.04 12.74
C GLY A 372 0.04 -15.44 12.55
N GLY A 373 0.84 -16.49 12.69
CA GLY A 373 0.35 -17.88 12.69
C GLY A 373 -0.62 -18.17 13.84
N SER A 374 -0.35 -17.64 15.03
CA SER A 374 -1.22 -17.77 16.20
C SER A 374 -2.55 -17.04 16.02
N GLU A 375 -2.54 -15.87 15.36
CA GLU A 375 -3.76 -15.12 15.01
C GLU A 375 -4.65 -15.90 14.04
N ILE A 376 -4.06 -16.52 13.01
CA ILE A 376 -4.79 -17.41 12.08
C ILE A 376 -5.38 -18.60 12.85
N LYS A 377 -4.58 -19.26 13.68
CA LYS A 377 -5.04 -20.39 14.46
C LYS A 377 -6.20 -20.03 15.41
N ALA A 378 -6.17 -18.84 16.00
CA ALA A 378 -7.25 -18.36 16.88
C ALA A 378 -8.56 -18.10 16.13
N LEU A 379 -8.51 -17.75 14.83
CA LEU A 379 -9.70 -17.52 14.02
C LEU A 379 -10.25 -18.78 13.36
N PHE A 380 -9.37 -19.72 12.97
CA PHE A 380 -9.73 -20.89 12.15
C PHE A 380 -9.69 -22.21 12.93
N ASP A 381 -9.21 -22.21 14.18
CA ASP A 381 -8.87 -23.40 14.99
C ASP A 381 -7.77 -24.27 14.37
N LYS A 382 -7.21 -23.88 13.24
CA LYS A 382 -6.16 -24.54 12.47
C LYS A 382 -5.21 -23.51 11.84
N VAL A 383 -4.00 -23.95 11.52
CA VAL A 383 -3.06 -23.14 10.72
C VAL A 383 -3.36 -23.39 9.24
N VAL A 384 -4.21 -22.57 8.65
CA VAL A 384 -4.68 -22.70 7.25
C VAL A 384 -3.88 -21.83 6.27
N PHE A 385 -2.89 -21.10 6.75
CA PHE A 385 -2.06 -20.23 5.92
C PHE A 385 -0.61 -20.28 6.41
N ASP A 386 0.34 -20.42 5.48
CA ASP A 386 1.75 -20.43 5.83
C ASP A 386 2.28 -18.98 5.97
N THR A 387 3.06 -18.76 7.02
CA THR A 387 3.76 -17.49 7.31
C THR A 387 2.96 -16.19 7.15
N PRO A 388 1.74 -16.09 7.75
CA PRO A 388 0.98 -14.84 7.68
C PRO A 388 1.67 -13.73 8.45
N LYS A 389 1.58 -12.50 7.95
CA LYS A 389 2.11 -11.33 8.68
C LYS A 389 1.26 -11.05 9.93
N PRO A 390 1.85 -10.61 11.04
CA PRO A 390 1.11 -10.24 12.24
C PRO A 390 0.35 -8.94 12.06
N LYS A 391 -0.82 -8.81 12.67
CA LYS A 391 -1.62 -7.57 12.64
C LYS A 391 -0.88 -6.38 13.23
N LYS A 392 -0.05 -6.59 14.26
CA LYS A 392 0.77 -5.54 14.86
C LYS A 392 1.65 -4.80 13.84
N LEU A 393 2.20 -5.53 12.86
CA LEU A 393 3.00 -4.93 11.80
C LEU A 393 2.18 -3.95 10.98
N ILE A 394 1.00 -4.37 10.55
CA ILE A 394 0.09 -3.54 9.74
C ILE A 394 -0.46 -2.38 10.58
N ASN A 395 -0.85 -2.62 11.85
CA ASN A 395 -1.33 -1.58 12.76
C ASN A 395 -0.27 -0.48 12.97
N LYS A 396 1.02 -0.84 13.03
CA LYS A 396 2.10 0.13 13.10
C LYS A 396 2.18 1.00 11.84
N MET A 397 2.07 0.40 10.66
CA MET A 397 2.01 1.15 9.39
C MET A 397 0.78 2.06 9.31
N LEU A 398 -0.40 1.57 9.72
CA LEU A 398 -1.64 2.35 9.77
C LEU A 398 -1.50 3.56 10.70
N SER A 399 -0.89 3.37 11.88
CA SER A 399 -0.68 4.45 12.86
C SER A 399 0.29 5.52 12.38
N ILE A 400 1.24 5.17 11.50
CA ILE A 400 2.22 6.09 10.92
C ILE A 400 1.64 6.86 9.73
N ALA A 401 0.84 6.18 8.89
CA ALA A 401 0.49 6.68 7.57
C ALA A 401 -0.94 7.23 7.46
N THR A 402 -1.83 6.90 8.41
CA THR A 402 -3.24 7.27 8.38
C THR A 402 -3.68 7.92 9.68
N ASN A 403 -4.79 8.64 9.66
CA ASN A 403 -5.41 9.16 10.87
C ASN A 403 -6.88 8.67 10.98
N ASN A 404 -7.50 8.86 12.14
CA ASN A 404 -8.88 8.42 12.40
C ASN A 404 -9.95 9.34 11.82
N GLU A 405 -9.61 10.59 11.48
CA GLU A 405 -10.57 11.58 10.96
C GLU A 405 -10.74 11.48 9.44
N SER A 406 -9.75 10.89 8.74
CA SER A 406 -9.78 10.73 7.30
C SER A 406 -10.47 9.43 6.87
N ASN A 407 -11.13 9.46 5.70
CA ASN A 407 -11.65 8.26 5.06
C ASN A 407 -10.57 7.60 4.17
N ASP A 408 -9.38 7.39 4.73
CA ASP A 408 -8.23 6.91 3.97
C ASP A 408 -8.46 5.51 3.41
N ILE A 409 -8.03 5.31 2.16
CA ILE A 409 -8.05 4.01 1.50
C ILE A 409 -6.69 3.34 1.70
N VAL A 410 -6.73 2.10 2.18
CA VAL A 410 -5.59 1.19 2.35
C VAL A 410 -5.69 0.11 1.28
N LEU A 411 -4.69 -0.01 0.43
CA LEU A 411 -4.63 -1.00 -0.64
C LEU A 411 -3.58 -2.06 -0.36
N ASP A 412 -3.97 -3.33 -0.52
CA ASP A 412 -3.06 -4.47 -0.51
C ASP A 412 -3.38 -5.38 -1.69
N PHE A 413 -2.49 -5.39 -2.69
CA PHE A 413 -2.70 -6.17 -3.90
C PHE A 413 -1.90 -7.49 -3.95
N PHE A 414 -1.32 -7.89 -2.81
CA PHE A 414 -0.82 -9.22 -2.51
C PHE A 414 -1.39 -9.66 -1.15
N SER A 415 -2.73 -9.61 -1.03
CA SER A 415 -3.38 -9.64 0.28
C SER A 415 -3.21 -10.96 1.05
N GLY A 416 -2.81 -12.04 0.38
CA GLY A 416 -2.52 -13.33 1.00
C GLY A 416 -3.64 -13.79 1.93
N SER A 417 -3.37 -13.89 3.20
CA SER A 417 -4.36 -14.28 4.21
C SER A 417 -5.34 -13.16 4.62
N GLY A 418 -5.25 -11.94 4.07
CA GLY A 418 -6.13 -10.82 4.42
C GLY A 418 -5.79 -10.12 5.73
N THR A 419 -4.53 -10.16 6.16
CA THR A 419 -4.08 -9.50 7.41
C THR A 419 -4.37 -8.01 7.38
N THR A 420 -4.14 -7.34 6.25
CA THR A 420 -4.33 -5.90 6.08
C THR A 420 -5.79 -5.49 6.34
N GLY A 421 -6.76 -6.18 5.74
CA GLY A 421 -8.18 -5.89 5.97
C GLY A 421 -8.60 -6.11 7.43
N HIS A 422 -8.13 -7.21 8.05
CA HIS A 422 -8.38 -7.49 9.47
C HIS A 422 -7.81 -6.38 10.37
N ALA A 423 -6.57 -5.94 10.12
CA ALA A 423 -5.93 -4.86 10.88
C ALA A 423 -6.67 -3.52 10.70
N VAL A 424 -7.16 -3.20 9.50
CA VAL A 424 -7.95 -1.98 9.26
C VAL A 424 -9.24 -1.98 10.06
N ILE A 425 -9.98 -3.11 10.11
CA ILE A 425 -11.21 -3.23 10.91
C ILE A 425 -10.91 -3.03 12.40
N GLU A 426 -9.88 -3.70 12.94
CA GLU A 426 -9.49 -3.54 14.34
C GLU A 426 -9.03 -2.11 14.65
N LYS A 427 -8.22 -1.50 13.77
CA LYS A 427 -7.74 -0.14 13.97
C LYS A 427 -8.87 0.89 14.00
N ASN A 428 -9.87 0.73 13.13
CA ASN A 428 -11.06 1.57 13.15
C ASN A 428 -11.85 1.41 14.45
N THR A 429 -11.87 0.20 15.03
CA THR A 429 -12.53 -0.04 16.33
C THR A 429 -11.77 0.64 17.47
N GLU A 430 -10.42 0.57 17.46
CA GLU A 430 -9.58 1.17 18.50
C GLU A 430 -9.70 2.69 18.58
N ASP A 431 -9.71 3.37 17.44
CA ASP A 431 -9.62 4.83 17.36
C ASP A 431 -10.87 5.51 16.78
N ASN A 432 -11.98 4.76 16.60
CA ASN A 432 -13.22 5.20 15.94
C ASN A 432 -12.98 5.80 14.55
N GLY A 433 -12.00 5.26 13.82
CA GLY A 433 -11.67 5.68 12.47
C GLY A 433 -12.62 5.13 11.40
N ASN A 434 -12.51 5.69 10.19
CA ASN A 434 -13.30 5.30 9.02
C ASN A 434 -12.41 4.91 7.83
N ARG A 435 -11.26 4.29 8.08
CA ARG A 435 -10.38 3.77 7.02
C ARG A 435 -11.11 2.69 6.25
N LYS A 436 -10.84 2.62 4.96
CA LYS A 436 -11.38 1.61 4.03
C LYS A 436 -10.24 0.77 3.50
N PHE A 437 -10.53 -0.48 3.14
CA PHE A 437 -9.53 -1.30 2.48
C PHE A 437 -9.98 -1.75 1.10
N ILE A 438 -9.00 -1.95 0.23
CA ILE A 438 -9.11 -2.65 -1.04
C ILE A 438 -8.09 -3.78 -1.00
N LEU A 439 -8.55 -5.02 -1.01
CA LEU A 439 -7.68 -6.19 -1.06
C LEU A 439 -7.79 -6.86 -2.42
N VAL A 440 -6.68 -7.28 -2.98
CA VAL A 440 -6.65 -8.06 -4.23
C VAL A 440 -5.90 -9.35 -3.98
N GLN A 441 -6.51 -10.48 -4.35
CA GLN A 441 -5.91 -11.80 -4.23
C GLN A 441 -6.18 -12.67 -5.46
N LEU A 442 -5.12 -13.25 -6.00
CA LEU A 442 -5.24 -14.28 -7.03
C LEU A 442 -5.90 -15.53 -6.40
N PRO A 443 -6.89 -16.15 -7.06
CA PRO A 443 -7.49 -17.40 -6.60
C PRO A 443 -6.59 -18.61 -6.89
N GLU A 444 -5.39 -18.62 -6.31
CA GLU A 444 -4.46 -19.74 -6.39
C GLU A 444 -5.10 -21.00 -5.83
N ILE A 445 -5.03 -22.07 -6.60
CA ILE A 445 -5.61 -23.37 -6.23
C ILE A 445 -4.73 -24.02 -5.16
N LEU A 446 -5.35 -24.44 -4.07
CA LEU A 446 -4.70 -25.18 -2.98
C LEU A 446 -4.60 -26.66 -3.35
N SER A 447 -3.38 -27.18 -3.39
CA SER A 447 -3.12 -28.59 -3.72
C SER A 447 -3.28 -29.49 -2.50
N GLU A 448 -4.10 -30.54 -2.63
CA GLU A 448 -4.24 -31.60 -1.62
C GLU A 448 -3.00 -32.49 -1.53
N GLU A 449 -2.22 -32.58 -2.61
CA GLU A 449 -0.98 -33.36 -2.67
C GLU A 449 0.17 -32.63 -1.98
N ASN A 450 0.10 -31.32 -1.88
CA ASN A 450 1.09 -30.50 -1.18
C ASN A 450 0.80 -30.54 0.32
N ARG A 451 1.73 -31.11 1.09
CA ARG A 451 1.60 -31.29 2.53
C ARG A 451 1.33 -29.96 3.28
N ASP A 452 1.91 -28.88 2.81
CA ASP A 452 1.81 -27.58 3.46
C ASP A 452 0.47 -26.89 3.15
N GLN A 453 -0.15 -27.21 2.01
CA GLN A 453 -1.46 -26.66 1.57
C GLN A 453 -2.65 -27.53 1.94
N LYS A 454 -2.43 -28.82 2.27
CA LYS A 454 -3.50 -29.78 2.53
C LYS A 454 -4.46 -29.31 3.62
N VAL A 455 -3.94 -28.77 4.73
CA VAL A 455 -4.80 -28.30 5.85
C VAL A 455 -5.73 -27.17 5.38
N ALA A 456 -5.25 -26.30 4.51
CA ALA A 456 -6.01 -25.22 3.92
C ALA A 456 -7.07 -25.74 2.93
N ALA A 457 -6.71 -26.71 2.07
CA ALA A 457 -7.63 -27.34 1.14
C ALA A 457 -8.76 -28.09 1.88
N ASP A 458 -8.41 -28.92 2.88
CA ASP A 458 -9.38 -29.63 3.74
C ASP A 458 -10.29 -28.67 4.51
N PHE A 459 -9.77 -27.49 4.88
CA PHE A 459 -10.58 -26.45 5.53
C PHE A 459 -11.61 -25.88 4.55
N CYS A 460 -11.21 -25.53 3.32
CA CYS A 460 -12.14 -25.05 2.29
C CYS A 460 -13.27 -26.04 2.04
N ASP A 461 -12.96 -27.35 1.95
CA ASP A 461 -13.98 -28.41 1.85
C ASP A 461 -14.95 -28.40 3.03
N SER A 462 -14.43 -28.24 4.26
CA SER A 462 -15.26 -28.24 5.46
C SER A 462 -16.28 -27.12 5.50
N ILE A 463 -16.03 -26.02 4.77
CA ILE A 463 -16.95 -24.87 4.65
C ILE A 463 -17.67 -24.82 3.31
N LEU A 464 -17.54 -25.87 2.48
CA LEU A 464 -18.15 -26.00 1.15
C LEU A 464 -17.79 -24.85 0.21
N LYS A 465 -16.52 -24.44 0.18
CA LYS A 465 -15.97 -23.37 -0.66
C LYS A 465 -14.89 -23.90 -1.59
N PRO A 466 -14.64 -23.25 -2.73
CA PRO A 466 -13.51 -23.56 -3.60
C PRO A 466 -12.18 -23.58 -2.85
N LYS A 467 -11.28 -24.51 -3.21
CA LYS A 467 -9.95 -24.66 -2.61
C LYS A 467 -8.99 -23.60 -3.16
N THR A 468 -9.18 -22.35 -2.75
CA THR A 468 -8.31 -21.24 -3.19
C THR A 468 -7.87 -20.38 -2.02
N ILE A 469 -6.73 -19.69 -2.20
CA ILE A 469 -6.23 -18.73 -1.21
C ILE A 469 -7.24 -17.58 -1.02
N ALA A 470 -7.89 -17.13 -2.08
CA ALA A 470 -8.89 -16.06 -2.02
C ALA A 470 -10.07 -16.40 -1.10
N GLU A 471 -10.49 -17.69 -1.03
CA GLU A 471 -11.55 -18.11 -0.10
C GLU A 471 -11.09 -18.01 1.37
N LEU A 472 -9.84 -18.34 1.65
CA LEU A 472 -9.26 -18.17 2.99
C LEU A 472 -9.21 -16.70 3.40
N THR A 473 -8.85 -15.82 2.46
CA THR A 473 -8.84 -14.36 2.66
C THR A 473 -10.24 -13.86 3.04
N LYS A 474 -11.26 -14.21 2.24
CA LYS A 474 -12.66 -13.84 2.48
C LYS A 474 -13.16 -14.38 3.83
N GLU A 475 -12.84 -15.64 4.15
CA GLU A 475 -13.26 -16.25 5.41
C GLU A 475 -12.58 -15.61 6.63
N ARG A 476 -11.30 -15.23 6.52
CA ARG A 476 -10.64 -14.45 7.58
C ARG A 476 -11.36 -13.13 7.85
N LEU A 477 -11.72 -12.40 6.81
CA LEU A 477 -12.45 -11.14 6.94
C LEU A 477 -13.82 -11.33 7.60
N ARG A 478 -14.57 -12.38 7.22
CA ARG A 478 -15.88 -12.71 7.85
C ARG A 478 -15.73 -12.98 9.34
N ARG A 479 -14.75 -13.82 9.72
CA ARG A 479 -14.49 -14.19 11.12
C ARG A 479 -13.96 -13.01 11.92
N ALA A 480 -13.07 -12.21 11.34
CA ALA A 480 -12.54 -11.00 11.96
C ALA A 480 -13.66 -9.98 12.24
N GLY A 481 -14.49 -9.69 11.23
CA GLY A 481 -15.62 -8.77 11.39
C GLY A 481 -16.63 -9.23 12.44
N LYS A 482 -16.95 -10.54 12.45
CA LYS A 482 -17.82 -11.14 13.46
C LYS A 482 -17.22 -10.99 14.86
N LYS A 483 -15.95 -11.34 15.04
CA LYS A 483 -15.25 -11.25 16.32
C LYS A 483 -15.20 -9.81 16.82
N VAL A 484 -14.87 -8.85 15.97
CA VAL A 484 -14.85 -7.43 16.35
C VAL A 484 -16.22 -6.96 16.85
N ARG A 485 -17.32 -7.38 16.20
CA ARG A 485 -18.68 -7.09 16.67
C ARG A 485 -19.01 -7.73 18.01
N GLU A 486 -18.58 -8.97 18.24
CA GLU A 486 -18.78 -9.68 19.50
C GLU A 486 -17.99 -9.02 20.64
N ASP A 487 -16.74 -8.64 20.38
CA ASP A 487 -15.85 -8.02 21.37
C ASP A 487 -16.22 -6.54 21.65
N ASN A 488 -16.90 -5.86 20.72
CA ASN A 488 -17.26 -4.43 20.79
C ASN A 488 -18.72 -4.18 20.37
N PRO A 489 -19.71 -4.59 21.16
CA PRO A 489 -21.12 -4.57 20.76
C PRO A 489 -21.69 -3.15 20.54
N ASP A 490 -21.11 -2.14 21.15
CA ASP A 490 -21.53 -0.73 21.02
C ASP A 490 -20.91 -0.02 19.81
N TRP A 491 -19.88 -0.61 19.20
CA TRP A 491 -19.22 -0.03 18.02
C TRP A 491 -19.95 -0.41 16.73
N ASN A 492 -20.39 0.57 15.94
CA ASN A 492 -21.20 0.39 14.74
C ASN A 492 -20.44 0.67 13.42
N GLY A 493 -19.10 0.70 13.42
CA GLY A 493 -18.30 0.93 12.22
C GLY A 493 -18.40 -0.22 11.20
N ASP A 494 -17.78 -0.04 10.04
CA ASP A 494 -17.84 -0.97 8.92
C ASP A 494 -16.96 -2.21 9.14
N VAL A 495 -17.56 -3.38 9.21
CA VAL A 495 -16.89 -4.70 9.23
C VAL A 495 -17.19 -5.53 7.98
N GLY A 496 -17.98 -4.99 7.05
CA GLY A 496 -18.36 -5.63 5.81
C GLY A 496 -17.28 -5.50 4.73
N PHE A 497 -17.54 -6.15 3.60
CA PHE A 497 -16.78 -6.00 2.37
C PHE A 497 -17.57 -6.48 1.16
N ARG A 498 -17.41 -5.79 0.01
CA ARG A 498 -17.95 -6.22 -1.28
C ARG A 498 -16.95 -7.12 -1.97
N VAL A 499 -17.41 -8.25 -2.49
CA VAL A 499 -16.59 -9.17 -3.28
C VAL A 499 -16.82 -8.90 -4.76
N PHE A 500 -15.72 -8.78 -5.50
CA PHE A 500 -15.69 -8.72 -6.95
C PHE A 500 -14.75 -9.78 -7.51
N LYS A 501 -15.05 -10.29 -8.71
CA LYS A 501 -14.17 -11.25 -9.42
C LYS A 501 -13.79 -10.69 -10.78
N LEU A 502 -12.52 -10.80 -11.09
CA LEU A 502 -11.98 -10.45 -12.40
C LEU A 502 -12.55 -11.38 -13.47
N ASP A 503 -13.04 -10.81 -14.56
CA ASP A 503 -13.59 -11.55 -15.69
C ASP A 503 -13.38 -10.78 -17.01
N THR A 504 -13.70 -11.40 -18.13
CA THR A 504 -13.77 -10.74 -19.43
C THR A 504 -14.89 -9.72 -19.46
N SER A 505 -14.79 -8.72 -20.34
CA SER A 505 -15.87 -7.74 -20.55
C SER A 505 -17.23 -8.43 -20.75
N ASN A 506 -18.28 -7.81 -20.24
CA ASN A 506 -19.66 -8.29 -20.42
C ASN A 506 -20.20 -8.04 -21.82
N ILE A 507 -19.45 -7.29 -22.64
CA ILE A 507 -19.82 -6.89 -24.00
C ILE A 507 -18.99 -7.70 -24.99
N ARG A 508 -19.65 -8.29 -26.00
CA ARG A 508 -18.97 -9.03 -27.08
C ARG A 508 -17.99 -8.11 -27.82
N PRO A 509 -16.75 -8.55 -28.04
CA PRO A 509 -15.82 -7.80 -28.88
C PRO A 509 -16.33 -7.78 -30.33
N TRP A 510 -16.20 -6.62 -30.99
CA TRP A 510 -16.46 -6.49 -32.41
C TRP A 510 -15.18 -6.78 -33.18
N GLU A 511 -15.04 -8.01 -33.69
CA GLU A 511 -13.86 -8.49 -34.42
C GLU A 511 -14.27 -8.99 -35.82
N ALA A 512 -15.08 -8.19 -36.53
CA ALA A 512 -15.59 -8.55 -37.85
C ALA A 512 -14.46 -8.51 -38.89
N THR A 513 -14.26 -9.66 -39.55
CA THR A 513 -13.53 -9.75 -40.84
C THR A 513 -14.52 -9.73 -41.99
N ALA A 514 -14.01 -9.64 -43.22
CA ALA A 514 -14.89 -9.71 -44.41
C ALA A 514 -15.69 -11.01 -44.47
N GLU A 515 -15.15 -12.12 -43.92
CA GLU A 515 -15.76 -13.45 -43.92
C GLU A 515 -16.76 -13.64 -42.78
N THR A 516 -16.51 -13.01 -41.61
CA THR A 516 -17.34 -13.15 -40.39
C THR A 516 -18.33 -12.00 -40.18
N LEU A 517 -18.40 -11.05 -41.09
CA LEU A 517 -19.22 -9.82 -40.92
C LEU A 517 -20.71 -10.12 -40.69
N SER A 518 -21.29 -11.04 -41.44
CA SER A 518 -22.72 -11.41 -41.32
C SER A 518 -23.02 -12.03 -39.94
N GLU A 519 -22.18 -12.97 -39.51
CA GLU A 519 -22.32 -13.64 -38.23
C GLU A 519 -22.12 -12.64 -37.06
N GLN A 520 -21.18 -11.73 -37.21
CA GLN A 520 -20.92 -10.66 -36.22
C GLN A 520 -22.09 -9.66 -36.13
N ILE A 521 -22.72 -9.31 -37.24
CA ILE A 521 -23.91 -8.44 -37.25
C ILE A 521 -25.07 -9.12 -36.51
N ASP A 522 -25.32 -10.40 -36.77
CA ASP A 522 -26.37 -11.17 -36.11
C ASP A 522 -26.09 -11.33 -34.60
N ALA A 523 -24.84 -11.62 -34.23
CA ALA A 523 -24.41 -11.71 -32.83
C ALA A 523 -24.53 -10.38 -32.08
N TYR A 524 -24.42 -9.25 -32.79
CA TYR A 524 -24.51 -7.90 -32.22
C TYR A 524 -25.94 -7.36 -32.05
N VAL A 525 -26.96 -8.14 -32.45
CA VAL A 525 -28.35 -7.89 -32.05
C VAL A 525 -28.49 -7.97 -30.52
N SER A 526 -27.68 -8.85 -29.89
CA SER A 526 -27.49 -8.88 -28.42
C SER A 526 -26.00 -8.75 -28.09
N PRO A 527 -25.47 -7.54 -27.89
CA PRO A 527 -24.03 -7.33 -27.64
C PRO A 527 -23.57 -7.81 -26.26
N ILE A 528 -24.50 -8.14 -25.37
CA ILE A 528 -24.21 -8.62 -24.02
C ILE A 528 -23.94 -10.13 -24.09
N LEU A 529 -22.91 -10.58 -23.41
CA LEU A 529 -22.59 -12.01 -23.27
C LEU A 529 -23.71 -12.73 -22.50
N GLU A 530 -23.99 -13.95 -22.88
CA GLU A 530 -24.96 -14.79 -22.20
C GLU A 530 -24.55 -15.04 -20.74
N GLY A 531 -25.52 -15.07 -19.81
CA GLY A 531 -25.27 -15.28 -18.39
C GLY A 531 -24.75 -14.04 -17.64
N ARG A 532 -24.75 -12.85 -18.27
CA ARG A 532 -24.41 -11.58 -17.61
C ARG A 532 -25.65 -10.88 -17.07
N SER A 533 -25.56 -10.39 -15.83
CA SER A 533 -26.62 -9.67 -15.15
C SER A 533 -26.57 -8.15 -15.45
N GLU A 534 -27.66 -7.44 -15.12
CA GLU A 534 -27.68 -5.97 -15.14
C GLU A 534 -26.63 -5.37 -14.20
N GLU A 535 -26.34 -6.03 -13.08
CA GLU A 535 -25.35 -5.61 -12.10
C GLU A 535 -23.91 -5.78 -12.61
N ASP A 536 -23.64 -6.85 -13.39
CA ASP A 536 -22.37 -7.02 -14.08
C ASP A 536 -22.11 -5.85 -15.04
N LEU A 537 -23.12 -5.48 -15.82
CA LEU A 537 -23.04 -4.35 -16.76
C LEU A 537 -22.86 -3.01 -16.04
N LEU A 538 -23.63 -2.79 -14.97
CA LEU A 538 -23.51 -1.58 -14.17
C LEU A 538 -22.11 -1.43 -13.59
N THR A 539 -21.55 -2.50 -13.01
CA THR A 539 -20.20 -2.51 -12.44
C THR A 539 -19.15 -2.21 -13.52
N GLU A 540 -19.28 -2.79 -14.70
CA GLU A 540 -18.38 -2.49 -15.81
C GLU A 540 -18.46 -1.02 -16.23
N LEU A 541 -19.67 -0.46 -16.34
CA LEU A 541 -19.87 0.94 -16.67
C LEU A 541 -19.29 1.87 -15.58
N MET A 542 -19.43 1.52 -14.30
CA MET A 542 -18.83 2.27 -13.19
C MET A 542 -17.31 2.32 -13.34
N LEU A 543 -16.66 1.17 -13.55
CA LEU A 543 -15.21 1.10 -13.79
C LEU A 543 -14.77 1.93 -14.99
N LYS A 544 -15.48 1.80 -16.13
CA LYS A 544 -15.15 2.52 -17.37
C LYS A 544 -15.36 4.04 -17.24
N ARG A 545 -16.24 4.48 -16.35
CA ARG A 545 -16.53 5.90 -16.05
C ARG A 545 -15.75 6.46 -14.88
N GLY A 546 -14.96 5.64 -14.18
CA GLY A 546 -14.15 6.07 -13.04
C GLY A 546 -14.97 6.33 -11.78
N ILE A 547 -16.09 5.65 -11.62
CA ILE A 547 -16.94 5.72 -10.44
C ILE A 547 -16.40 4.75 -9.39
N ASP A 548 -16.42 5.16 -8.13
CA ASP A 548 -15.99 4.35 -6.99
C ASP A 548 -16.93 3.14 -6.83
N LEU A 549 -16.37 1.93 -6.72
CA LEU A 549 -17.13 0.69 -6.59
C LEU A 549 -17.86 0.56 -5.24
N SER A 550 -17.56 1.42 -4.28
CA SER A 550 -18.18 1.42 -2.94
C SER A 550 -19.35 2.41 -2.82
N VAL A 551 -19.74 3.12 -3.90
CA VAL A 551 -20.89 4.04 -3.84
C VAL A 551 -22.19 3.29 -3.59
N ASN A 552 -23.14 3.97 -2.97
CA ASN A 552 -24.48 3.43 -2.81
C ASN A 552 -25.23 3.54 -4.13
N ILE A 553 -25.90 2.47 -4.51
CA ILE A 553 -26.67 2.39 -5.76
C ILE A 553 -28.14 2.35 -5.41
N GLU A 554 -28.91 3.32 -5.90
CA GLU A 554 -30.36 3.32 -5.78
C GLU A 554 -30.98 2.84 -7.10
N THR A 555 -31.84 1.82 -7.04
CA THR A 555 -32.54 1.29 -8.21
C THR A 555 -33.99 1.76 -8.19
N ARG A 556 -34.43 2.43 -9.25
CA ARG A 556 -35.83 2.79 -9.44
C ARG A 556 -36.35 2.16 -10.71
N GLN A 557 -37.52 1.56 -10.62
CA GLN A 557 -38.21 0.98 -11.75
C GLN A 557 -39.22 1.98 -12.30
N PHE A 558 -39.16 2.26 -13.59
CA PHE A 558 -40.13 3.06 -14.30
C PHE A 558 -40.94 2.17 -15.22
N GLU A 559 -42.24 2.21 -15.14
CA GLU A 559 -43.16 1.53 -16.07
C GLU A 559 -43.76 2.56 -17.02
N PRO A 560 -43.17 2.79 -18.20
CA PRO A 560 -43.88 3.50 -19.26
C PRO A 560 -44.88 2.55 -19.94
N PRO A 561 -45.88 3.05 -20.64
CA PRO A 561 -47.05 2.25 -21.07
C PRO A 561 -46.75 1.10 -22.06
N ARG A 562 -45.49 0.86 -22.45
CA ARG A 562 -45.12 -0.24 -23.36
C ARG A 562 -43.75 -0.92 -23.10
N VAL A 563 -42.91 -0.42 -22.21
CA VAL A 563 -41.58 -0.98 -21.91
C VAL A 563 -41.19 -0.63 -20.47
N SER A 564 -40.76 -1.62 -19.65
CA SER A 564 -40.20 -1.36 -18.33
C SER A 564 -38.72 -0.99 -18.44
N TRP A 565 -38.32 0.11 -17.78
CA TRP A 565 -36.92 0.55 -17.69
C TRP A 565 -36.49 0.53 -16.23
N ARG A 566 -35.29 0.00 -15.97
CA ARG A 566 -34.62 0.22 -14.70
C ARG A 566 -33.60 1.33 -14.85
N VAL A 567 -33.62 2.32 -13.96
CA VAL A 567 -32.66 3.41 -13.91
C VAL A 567 -31.90 3.28 -12.59
N PHE A 568 -30.59 3.26 -12.71
CA PHE A 568 -29.68 3.26 -11.57
C PHE A 568 -29.21 4.67 -11.29
N TYR A 569 -29.34 5.13 -10.05
CA TYR A 569 -28.81 6.39 -9.57
C TYR A 569 -27.56 6.14 -8.75
N LEU A 570 -26.48 6.85 -9.06
CA LEU A 570 -25.15 6.71 -8.44
C LEU A 570 -24.88 7.88 -7.52
#